data_08f0463bbf4c8b1267f73a6d1b28a474
#
_entry.id   08f0463bbf4c8b1267f73a6d1b28a474
#
_cell.length_a   1.000
_cell.length_b   1.000
_cell.length_c   1.000
_cell.angle_alpha   90.00
_cell.angle_beta   90.00
_cell.angle_gamma   90.00
#
_symmetry.space_group_name_H-M   'P 1'
#
loop_
_entity.id
_entity.type
_entity.pdbx_description
1 polymer ?
#
loop_
_entity_poly.entity_id
_entity_poly.type
_entity_poly.pdbx_seq_one_letter_code
_entity_poly.pdbx_strand_id
1 'polypeptide(L)'
;MISASLGQQEQSSSAHIRHIVCLKFKHEITTESILEVEKKFPALQLSIPGIISIEWGLNNSPEGLNKGFSHCFTVTFENETARSTYLPHPAHQAFVEILKPLLDDVFVIDYNL
;
A
#
# COMPACT_ATOMS: atom_id res chain seq x y z
N MET A 1 -0.47 26.44 -13.41
CA MET A 1 0.17 25.89 -13.37
C MET A 1 0.66 25.76 -13.62
N ILE A 2 0.76 25.82 -13.39
CA ILE A 2 1.52 25.18 -13.37
C ILE A 2 2.24 25.33 -13.25
N SER A 3 2.24 25.76 -13.16
CA SER A 3 3.22 25.46 -12.81
C SER A 3 3.59 25.29 -12.44
N ALA A 4 3.57 25.42 -12.21
CA ALA A 4 4.24 24.83 -11.68
C ALA A 4 4.56 24.57 -11.36
N SER A 5 4.52 24.65 -11.27
CA SER A 5 5.15 24.01 -10.83
C SER A 5 5.51 23.95 -10.45
N LEU A 6 5.40 24.14 -10.52
CA LEU A 6 5.96 23.72 -9.92
C LEU A 6 6.18 23.61 -9.27
N GLY A 7 6.24 23.62 -8.86
CA GLY A 7 6.58 23.11 -8.13
C GLY A 7 6.60 22.64 -7.64
N GLN A 8 6.32 21.87 -7.56
CA GLN A 8 6.43 21.08 -7.00
C GLN A 8 7.23 20.51 -6.81
N GLN A 9 7.66 20.44 -7.19
CA GLN A 9 8.37 19.84 -6.84
C GLN A 9 9.24 19.91 -6.02
N GLU A 10 9.48 20.50 -6.14
CA GLU A 10 10.10 20.50 -5.16
C GLU A 10 9.43 19.99 -4.18
N GLN A 11 8.94 19.15 -4.51
CA GLN A 11 8.33 18.38 -3.62
C GLN A 11 9.30 17.94 -2.70
N SER A 12 9.18 18.34 -1.65
CA SER A 12 10.21 18.12 -0.70
C SER A 12 10.07 16.77 -0.06
N SER A 13 11.13 16.35 0.62
CA SER A 13 11.10 15.13 1.39
C SER A 13 10.16 15.22 2.57
N SER A 14 9.65 16.41 2.89
CA SER A 14 8.70 16.59 3.97
C SER A 14 7.25 16.39 3.51
N ALA A 15 7.01 16.25 2.22
CA ALA A 15 5.65 16.01 1.74
C ALA A 15 5.19 14.62 2.15
N HIS A 16 3.92 14.52 2.55
CA HIS A 16 3.32 13.21 2.81
C HIS A 16 3.19 12.43 1.52
N ILE A 17 3.30 11.12 1.60
CA ILE A 17 3.25 10.26 0.43
C ILE A 17 2.17 9.21 0.63
N ARG A 18 1.34 9.02 -0.37
CA ARG A 18 0.41 7.91 -0.41
C ARG A 18 0.97 6.80 -1.27
N HIS A 19 0.94 5.61 -0.71
CA HIS A 19 1.46 4.38 -1.32
C HIS A 19 0.26 3.44 -1.42
N ILE A 20 -0.22 3.23 -2.63
CA ILE A 20 -1.46 2.50 -2.87
C ILE A 20 -1.11 1.12 -3.41
N VAL A 21 -1.61 0.09 -2.73
CA VAL A 21 -1.30 -1.30 -3.06
C VAL A 21 -2.61 -2.04 -3.30
N CYS A 22 -2.82 -2.48 -4.53
CA CYS A 22 -3.99 -3.27 -4.88
C CYS A 22 -3.59 -4.72 -5.03
N LEU A 23 -4.37 -5.62 -4.45
CA LEU A 23 -4.05 -7.04 -4.41
C LEU A 23 -5.06 -7.87 -5.19
N LYS A 24 -4.54 -8.82 -5.95
CA LYS A 24 -5.33 -9.83 -6.63
C LYS A 24 -4.87 -11.18 -6.11
N PHE A 25 -5.73 -11.87 -5.37
CA PHE A 25 -5.39 -13.15 -4.78
C PHE A 25 -5.60 -14.29 -5.77
N LYS A 26 -4.84 -15.37 -5.61
CA LYS A 26 -5.05 -16.59 -6.38
C LYS A 26 -6.41 -17.18 -6.02
N HIS A 27 -7.00 -17.92 -6.96
CA HIS A 27 -8.35 -18.47 -6.77
C HIS A 27 -8.44 -19.47 -5.60
N GLU A 28 -7.37 -20.24 -5.40
CA GLU A 28 -7.41 -21.33 -4.42
C GLU A 28 -7.08 -20.89 -2.99
N ILE A 29 -6.84 -19.60 -2.78
CA ILE A 29 -6.46 -19.09 -1.45
C ILE A 29 -7.66 -19.15 -0.51
N THR A 30 -7.42 -19.60 0.72
CA THR A 30 -8.49 -19.76 1.71
C THR A 30 -8.91 -18.40 2.27
N THR A 31 -10.14 -18.34 2.75
CA THR A 31 -10.65 -17.16 3.43
C THR A 31 -9.78 -16.81 4.63
N GLU A 32 -9.31 -17.79 5.38
CA GLU A 32 -8.45 -17.56 6.54
C GLU A 32 -7.16 -16.84 6.15
N SER A 33 -6.55 -17.23 5.03
CA SER A 33 -5.32 -16.60 4.57
C SER A 33 -5.57 -15.15 4.19
N ILE A 34 -6.70 -14.86 3.54
CA ILE A 34 -7.05 -13.51 3.17
C ILE A 34 -7.31 -12.65 4.41
N LEU A 35 -8.05 -13.20 5.39
CA LEU A 35 -8.32 -12.50 6.64
C LEU A 35 -7.02 -12.16 7.37
N GLU A 36 -6.03 -13.04 7.31
CA GLU A 36 -4.74 -12.79 7.93
C GLU A 36 -4.04 -11.58 7.28
N VAL A 37 -4.11 -11.48 5.95
CA VAL A 37 -3.55 -10.34 5.25
C VAL A 37 -4.28 -9.05 5.64
N GLU A 38 -5.60 -9.10 5.69
CA GLU A 38 -6.42 -7.93 6.05
C GLU A 38 -6.09 -7.41 7.45
N LYS A 39 -5.63 -8.31 8.33
CA LYS A 39 -5.27 -7.94 9.69
C LYS A 39 -3.80 -7.52 9.79
N LYS A 40 -2.91 -8.26 9.16
CA LYS A 40 -1.46 -8.04 9.31
C LYS A 40 -0.95 -6.83 8.55
N PHE A 41 -1.56 -6.51 7.41
CA PHE A 41 -1.11 -5.36 6.63
C PHE A 41 -1.31 -4.06 7.44
N PRO A 42 -2.52 -3.75 7.93
CA PRO A 42 -2.68 -2.52 8.72
C PRO A 42 -1.86 -2.53 10.01
N ALA A 43 -1.59 -3.71 10.58
CA ALA A 43 -0.83 -3.81 11.82
C ALA A 43 0.63 -3.36 11.66
N LEU A 44 1.13 -3.27 10.42
CA LEU A 44 2.49 -2.76 10.18
C LEU A 44 2.67 -1.35 10.72
N GLN A 45 1.60 -0.59 10.81
CA GLN A 45 1.67 0.76 11.37
C GLN A 45 2.19 0.75 12.81
N LEU A 46 1.90 -0.31 13.55
CA LEU A 46 2.33 -0.43 14.94
C LEU A 46 3.81 -0.77 15.07
N SER A 47 4.40 -1.35 14.04
CA SER A 47 5.77 -1.84 14.09
C SER A 47 6.77 -0.96 13.35
N ILE A 48 6.30 -0.11 12.42
CA ILE A 48 7.18 0.64 11.54
C ILE A 48 6.93 2.14 11.74
N PRO A 49 7.94 2.88 12.21
CA PRO A 49 7.76 4.33 12.39
C PRO A 49 7.63 5.04 11.05
N GLY A 50 6.96 6.19 11.06
CA GLY A 50 6.80 7.01 9.86
C GLY A 50 5.53 6.73 9.07
N ILE A 51 4.75 5.74 9.47
CA ILE A 51 3.45 5.47 8.85
C ILE A 51 2.39 6.27 9.60
N ILE A 52 1.74 7.19 8.90
CA ILE A 52 0.67 8.00 9.49
C ILE A 52 -0.60 7.17 9.61
N SER A 53 -0.92 6.42 8.55
CA SER A 53 -2.13 5.60 8.55
C SER A 53 -2.01 4.50 7.50
N ILE A 54 -2.73 3.42 7.72
CA ILE A 54 -2.99 2.41 6.71
C ILE A 54 -4.49 2.18 6.73
N GLU A 55 -5.14 2.51 5.62
CA GLU A 55 -6.57 2.23 5.47
C GLU A 55 -6.75 1.31 4.28
N TRP A 56 -7.85 0.57 4.25
CA TRP A 56 -8.07 -0.34 3.14
C TRP A 56 -9.55 -0.63 2.95
N GLY A 57 -9.87 -1.17 1.78
CA GLY A 57 -11.23 -1.57 1.48
C GLY A 57 -11.28 -2.57 0.34
N LEU A 58 -12.45 -3.12 0.15
CA LEU A 58 -12.72 -4.04 -0.95
C LEU A 58 -13.27 -3.25 -2.13
N ASN A 59 -12.93 -3.72 -3.33
CA ASN A 59 -13.47 -3.10 -4.53
C ASN A 59 -14.99 -3.19 -4.54
N ASN A 60 -15.63 -2.06 -4.80
CA ASN A 60 -17.08 -2.03 -5.00
C ASN A 60 -17.45 -1.17 -6.22
N SER A 61 -16.51 -0.95 -7.13
CA SER A 61 -16.79 -0.19 -8.34
C SER A 61 -17.74 -0.99 -9.23
N PRO A 62 -18.83 -0.36 -9.71
CA PRO A 62 -19.77 -1.05 -10.59
C PRO A 62 -19.31 -1.12 -12.04
N GLU A 63 -18.16 -0.51 -12.37
CA GLU A 63 -17.72 -0.43 -13.77
C GLU A 63 -17.14 -1.72 -14.32
N GLY A 64 -16.72 -2.65 -13.43
CA GLY A 64 -16.13 -3.90 -13.89
C GLY A 64 -14.74 -3.74 -14.47
N LEU A 65 -14.00 -2.71 -14.04
CA LEU A 65 -12.68 -2.39 -14.58
C LEU A 65 -11.55 -2.66 -13.60
N ASN A 66 -11.84 -3.39 -12.52
CA ASN A 66 -10.86 -3.63 -11.47
C ASN A 66 -9.86 -4.76 -11.79
N LYS A 67 -9.98 -5.39 -12.94
CA LYS A 67 -8.99 -6.38 -13.44
C LYS A 67 -8.76 -7.54 -12.46
N GLY A 68 -9.77 -7.87 -11.65
CA GLY A 68 -9.65 -8.95 -10.67
C GLY A 68 -9.01 -8.54 -9.36
N PHE A 69 -8.56 -7.29 -9.23
CA PHE A 69 -8.04 -6.79 -7.95
C PHE A 69 -9.21 -6.57 -7.01
N SER A 70 -9.12 -7.13 -5.80
CA SER A 70 -10.22 -7.09 -4.84
C SER A 70 -9.96 -6.18 -3.66
N HIS A 71 -8.69 -5.98 -3.31
CA HIS A 71 -8.30 -5.23 -2.11
C HIS A 71 -7.46 -4.04 -2.49
N CYS A 72 -7.70 -2.92 -1.83
CA CYS A 72 -6.91 -1.72 -2.02
C CYS A 72 -6.45 -1.23 -0.65
N PHE A 73 -5.13 -1.19 -0.43
CA PHE A 73 -4.54 -0.69 0.82
C PHE A 73 -3.85 0.63 0.51
N THR A 74 -4.10 1.64 1.34
CA THR A 74 -3.49 2.95 1.18
C THR A 74 -2.64 3.23 2.42
N VAL A 75 -1.32 3.25 2.22
CA VAL A 75 -0.36 3.56 3.28
C VAL A 75 0.03 5.02 3.11
N THR A 76 -0.13 5.82 4.17
CA THR A 76 0.30 7.21 4.14
C THR A 76 1.56 7.35 4.99
N PHE A 77 2.64 7.81 4.38
CA PHE A 77 3.92 8.04 5.04
C PHE A 77 4.10 9.51 5.36
N GLU A 78 4.84 9.78 6.44
CA GLU A 78 5.16 11.15 6.81
C GLU A 78 5.92 11.88 5.71
N ASN A 79 6.83 11.16 5.05
CA ASN A 79 7.68 11.74 4.01
C ASN A 79 8.41 10.65 3.25
N GLU A 80 9.26 11.05 2.33
CA GLU A 80 10.02 10.15 1.50
C GLU A 80 10.98 9.27 2.31
N THR A 81 11.58 9.83 3.36
CA THR A 81 12.48 9.09 4.22
C THR A 81 11.75 7.95 4.92
N ALA A 82 10.53 8.20 5.38
CA ALA A 82 9.73 7.17 6.03
C ALA A 82 9.45 6.01 5.08
N ARG A 83 9.13 6.31 3.82
CA ARG A 83 8.92 5.25 2.82
C ARG A 83 10.20 4.46 2.59
N SER A 84 11.34 5.14 2.51
CA SER A 84 12.63 4.47 2.30
C SER A 84 12.97 3.54 3.46
N THR A 85 12.54 3.89 4.67
CA THR A 85 12.73 3.05 5.86
C THR A 85 11.79 1.85 5.85
N TYR A 86 10.58 2.05 5.34
CA TYR A 86 9.53 1.03 5.33
C TYR A 86 9.87 -0.15 4.42
N LEU A 87 10.32 0.13 3.20
CA LEU A 87 10.49 -0.92 2.20
C LEU A 87 11.45 -2.02 2.66
N PRO A 88 12.64 -1.72 3.23
CA PRO A 88 13.53 -2.78 3.71
C PRO A 88 13.29 -3.17 5.17
N HIS A 89 12.31 -2.59 5.84
CA HIS A 89 12.10 -2.86 7.26
C HIS A 89 11.78 -4.35 7.49
N PRO A 90 12.38 -4.99 8.51
CA PRO A 90 12.15 -6.41 8.74
C PRO A 90 10.68 -6.80 8.88
N ALA A 91 9.87 -5.93 9.52
CA ALA A 91 8.44 -6.23 9.68
C ALA A 91 7.73 -6.24 8.32
N HIS A 92 8.09 -5.30 7.43
CA HIS A 92 7.52 -5.26 6.08
C HIS A 92 7.96 -6.48 5.29
N GLN A 93 9.25 -6.84 5.37
CA GLN A 93 9.75 -7.99 4.64
C GLN A 93 9.13 -9.30 5.11
N ALA A 94 8.92 -9.44 6.42
CA ALA A 94 8.25 -10.62 6.95
C ALA A 94 6.80 -10.72 6.44
N PHE A 95 6.11 -9.59 6.36
CA PHE A 95 4.76 -9.55 5.82
C PHE A 95 4.75 -9.92 4.34
N VAL A 96 5.70 -9.38 3.57
CA VAL A 96 5.80 -9.67 2.13
C VAL A 96 5.99 -11.17 1.89
N GLU A 97 6.79 -11.85 2.74
CA GLU A 97 6.99 -13.30 2.61
C GLU A 97 5.69 -14.07 2.80
N ILE A 98 4.81 -13.58 3.65
CA ILE A 98 3.50 -14.20 3.85
C ILE A 98 2.58 -13.90 2.65
N LEU A 99 2.66 -12.67 2.14
CA LEU A 99 1.74 -12.18 1.11
C LEU A 99 2.04 -12.76 -0.27
N LYS A 100 3.32 -12.79 -0.65
CA LYS A 100 3.71 -13.15 -2.01
C LYS A 100 3.10 -14.47 -2.52
N PRO A 101 3.16 -15.56 -1.75
CA PRO A 101 2.61 -16.83 -2.28
C PRO A 101 1.11 -16.79 -2.51
N LEU A 102 0.41 -15.83 -1.94
CA LEU A 102 -1.05 -15.75 -2.03
C LEU A 102 -1.51 -14.97 -3.26
N LEU A 103 -0.61 -14.21 -3.89
CA LEU A 103 -1.00 -13.24 -4.91
C LEU A 103 -0.89 -13.81 -6.32
N ASP A 104 -1.91 -13.51 -7.11
CA ASP A 104 -1.86 -13.68 -8.55
C ASP A 104 -1.22 -12.44 -9.19
N ASP A 105 -1.50 -11.27 -8.63
CA ASP A 105 -0.94 -10.02 -9.13
C ASP A 105 -0.99 -8.95 -8.04
N VAL A 106 -0.16 -7.91 -8.19
CA VAL A 106 -0.14 -6.77 -7.29
C VAL A 106 0.12 -5.52 -8.10
N PHE A 107 -0.53 -4.42 -7.73
CA PHE A 107 -0.38 -3.14 -8.41
C PHE A 107 -0.05 -2.09 -7.35
N VAL A 108 1.03 -1.35 -7.59
CA VAL A 108 1.49 -0.34 -6.63
C VAL A 108 1.68 0.98 -7.35
N ILE A 109 1.15 2.05 -6.77
CA ILE A 109 1.34 3.39 -7.30
C ILE A 109 1.43 4.37 -6.13
N ASP A 110 2.35 5.33 -6.22
CA ASP A 110 2.56 6.31 -5.17
C ASP A 110 2.42 7.71 -5.71
N TYR A 111 2.03 8.63 -4.81
CA TYR A 111 2.02 10.05 -5.15
C TYR A 111 2.22 10.89 -3.90
N ASN A 112 2.68 12.12 -4.10
CA ASN A 112 2.86 13.08 -3.01
C ASN A 112 1.58 13.88 -2.79
N LEU A 113 1.30 14.16 -1.53
CA LEU A 113 0.18 15.04 -1.18
C LEU A 113 0.57 16.51 -1.27
#